data_a7802feaf37c7170c1a07f519190c9bd
#
_entry.id   a7802feaf37c7170c1a07f519190c9bd
#
_cell.length_a   1.000
_cell.length_b   1.000
_cell.length_c   1.000
_cell.angle_alpha   90.00
_cell.angle_beta   90.00
_cell.angle_gamma   90.00
#
_symmetry.space_group_name_H-M   'P 1'
#
loop_
_entity.id
_entity.type
_entity.pdbx_description
1 polymer ?
#
loop_
_entity_poly.entity_id
_entity_poly.type
_entity_poly.pdbx_seq_one_letter_code
_entity_poly.pdbx_strand_id
1 'polypeptide(L)'
;MPIHYRTEGAVGIFTIENGAVNPTTPAMHKELHAALTAFLRDPAIRCGILTGAGERAFCAGDDIKTPRRDATPVEQLRDHLWPHATEGEAPHDFSWSRDVLAMERFKPIIGAVHGWCVGMGLIYLLTLTDIRLAATTARFGFPEIAYGMGGAGGSTRLLRHIPPTVAMWMLLTGEPLTAEEAERAFLVNRVVPPERLMDEALGIAERICRHPPEAVRVEMEVSYRAQDLSRADAIAMTKHLYRLQRMGLAGGGDALEGGFMYRRGEGA
;
A
#
# COMPACT_ATOMS: atom_id res chain seq x y z
N MET A 1 15.13 12.97 -6.73
CA MET A 1 13.98 12.12 -7.09
C MET A 1 13.00 12.19 -5.93
N PRO A 2 11.74 12.55 -6.17
CA PRO A 2 10.75 12.72 -5.10
C PRO A 2 10.23 11.40 -4.50
N ILE A 3 10.50 10.25 -5.14
CA ILE A 3 10.28 8.92 -4.54
C ILE A 3 11.65 8.29 -4.30
N HIS A 4 12.00 8.15 -3.02
CA HIS A 4 13.24 7.49 -2.64
C HIS A 4 12.98 6.03 -2.33
N TYR A 5 13.76 5.16 -2.98
CA TYR A 5 13.76 3.73 -2.69
C TYR A 5 15.15 3.31 -2.21
N ARG A 6 15.22 2.79 -1.00
CA ARG A 6 16.46 2.23 -0.42
C ARG A 6 16.18 0.87 0.20
N THR A 7 17.22 0.11 0.42
CA THR A 7 17.11 -1.20 1.08
C THR A 7 17.89 -1.22 2.39
N GLU A 8 17.36 -1.96 3.36
CA GLU A 8 17.97 -2.19 4.66
C GLU A 8 17.79 -3.68 5.01
N GLY A 9 18.88 -4.46 4.87
CA GLY A 9 18.76 -5.91 4.93
C GLY A 9 17.79 -6.45 3.87
N ALA A 10 16.77 -7.18 4.30
CA ALA A 10 15.72 -7.73 3.44
C ALA A 10 14.49 -6.82 3.30
N VAL A 11 14.58 -5.56 3.76
CA VAL A 11 13.48 -4.59 3.75
C VAL A 11 13.73 -3.49 2.74
N GLY A 12 12.76 -3.24 1.85
CA GLY A 12 12.74 -2.09 0.94
C GLY A 12 11.97 -0.93 1.56
N ILE A 13 12.52 0.27 1.56
CA ILE A 13 11.89 1.45 2.15
C ILE A 13 11.61 2.46 1.05
N PHE A 14 10.33 2.79 0.89
CA PHE A 14 9.83 3.82 -0.03
C PHE A 14 9.51 5.06 0.77
N THR A 15 10.09 6.19 0.40
CA THR A 15 9.81 7.48 1.03
C THR A 15 9.29 8.46 -0.01
N ILE A 16 8.09 8.98 0.24
CA ILE A 16 7.49 10.05 -0.58
C ILE A 16 8.06 11.37 -0.07
N GLU A 17 8.77 12.12 -0.92
CA GLU A 17 9.36 13.40 -0.54
C GLU A 17 9.07 14.47 -1.59
N ASN A 18 8.18 15.40 -1.25
CA ASN A 18 7.88 16.57 -2.09
C ASN A 18 7.43 17.74 -1.22
N GLY A 19 8.40 18.52 -0.76
CA GLY A 19 8.14 19.69 0.08
C GLY A 19 7.50 19.35 1.43
N ALA A 20 6.72 20.27 1.95
CA ALA A 20 6.27 20.21 3.35
C ALA A 20 5.16 19.15 3.61
N VAL A 21 4.38 18.78 2.59
CA VAL A 21 3.21 17.90 2.74
C VAL A 21 3.15 16.78 1.70
N ASN A 22 4.23 16.57 0.97
CA ASN A 22 4.43 15.45 0.05
C ASN A 22 3.29 15.25 -0.97
N PRO A 23 2.84 16.29 -1.70
CA PRO A 23 1.86 16.09 -2.77
C PRO A 23 2.50 15.29 -3.90
N THR A 24 1.73 14.39 -4.52
CA THR A 24 2.20 13.57 -5.63
C THR A 24 2.01 14.26 -6.98
N THR A 25 2.99 14.10 -7.86
CA THR A 25 2.94 14.57 -9.26
C THR A 25 2.91 13.40 -10.22
N PRO A 26 2.55 13.60 -11.52
CA PRO A 26 2.61 12.54 -12.52
C PRO A 26 3.96 11.85 -12.62
N ALA A 27 5.05 12.61 -12.52
CA ALA A 27 6.40 12.06 -12.52
C ALA A 27 6.65 11.16 -11.31
N MET A 28 6.13 11.53 -10.13
CA MET A 28 6.25 10.70 -8.92
C MET A 28 5.48 9.38 -9.02
N HIS A 29 4.34 9.36 -9.69
CA HIS A 29 3.62 8.10 -9.94
C HIS A 29 4.47 7.14 -10.78
N LYS A 30 5.14 7.66 -11.82
CA LYS A 30 6.08 6.89 -12.65
C LYS A 30 7.27 6.38 -11.83
N GLU A 31 7.86 7.25 -11.00
CA GLU A 31 8.95 6.86 -10.10
C GLU A 31 8.51 5.79 -9.09
N LEU A 32 7.32 5.94 -8.50
CA LEU A 32 6.76 4.95 -7.57
C LEU A 32 6.52 3.60 -8.26
N HIS A 33 5.97 3.63 -9.48
CA HIS A 33 5.79 2.41 -10.29
C HIS A 33 7.13 1.71 -10.56
N ALA A 34 8.17 2.46 -10.94
CA ALA A 34 9.50 1.91 -11.18
C ALA A 34 10.11 1.33 -9.89
N ALA A 35 9.99 2.04 -8.76
CA ALA A 35 10.48 1.59 -7.46
C ALA A 35 9.77 0.31 -6.98
N LEU A 36 8.44 0.24 -7.12
CA LEU A 36 7.66 -0.95 -6.81
C LEU A 36 8.03 -2.13 -7.72
N THR A 37 8.26 -1.86 -9.01
CA THR A 37 8.71 -2.90 -9.96
C THR A 37 10.06 -3.46 -9.55
N ALA A 38 11.02 -2.61 -9.18
CA ALA A 38 12.33 -3.04 -8.68
C ALA A 38 12.21 -3.88 -7.41
N PHE A 39 11.41 -3.42 -6.43
CA PHE A 39 11.10 -4.12 -5.20
C PHE A 39 10.52 -5.52 -5.46
N LEU A 40 9.53 -5.63 -6.35
CA LEU A 40 8.88 -6.91 -6.64
C LEU A 40 9.81 -7.91 -7.31
N ARG A 41 10.74 -7.44 -8.15
CA ARG A 41 11.69 -8.28 -8.90
C ARG A 41 12.90 -8.71 -8.10
N ASP A 42 13.24 -8.02 -7.02
CA ASP A 42 14.42 -8.37 -6.21
C ASP A 42 14.08 -9.48 -5.21
N PRO A 43 14.58 -10.71 -5.37
CA PRO A 43 14.29 -11.81 -4.46
C PRO A 43 14.95 -11.66 -3.07
N ALA A 44 15.96 -10.79 -2.94
CA ALA A 44 16.61 -10.53 -1.66
C ALA A 44 15.71 -9.68 -0.74
N ILE A 45 14.83 -8.86 -1.31
CA ILE A 45 13.92 -8.01 -0.56
C ILE A 45 12.60 -8.75 -0.31
N ARG A 46 12.22 -8.90 0.96
CA ARG A 46 11.08 -9.73 1.41
C ARG A 46 9.90 -8.93 1.93
N CYS A 47 10.12 -7.72 2.42
CA CYS A 47 9.09 -6.81 2.93
C CYS A 47 9.38 -5.38 2.53
N GLY A 48 8.34 -4.57 2.36
CA GLY A 48 8.44 -3.13 2.10
C GLY A 48 7.94 -2.30 3.28
N ILE A 49 8.39 -1.05 3.36
CA ILE A 49 7.82 0.00 4.19
C ILE A 49 7.55 1.20 3.30
N LEU A 50 6.34 1.77 3.36
CA LEU A 50 5.96 2.99 2.65
C LEU A 50 5.71 4.08 3.68
N THR A 51 6.42 5.22 3.53
CA THR A 51 6.31 6.37 4.43
C THR A 51 6.47 7.71 3.69
N GLY A 52 6.20 8.81 4.35
CA GLY A 52 6.48 10.16 3.86
C GLY A 52 7.76 10.74 4.49
N ALA A 53 8.37 11.73 3.85
CA ALA A 53 9.45 12.51 4.42
C ALA A 53 8.93 13.64 5.32
N GLY A 54 9.76 14.10 6.26
CA GLY A 54 9.42 15.18 7.19
C GLY A 54 8.43 14.75 8.27
N GLU A 55 7.73 15.72 8.86
CA GLU A 55 6.86 15.48 10.02
C GLU A 55 5.39 15.82 9.76
N ARG A 56 5.10 16.58 8.69
CA ARG A 56 3.78 17.20 8.47
C ARG A 56 2.79 16.29 7.76
N ALA A 57 3.27 15.44 6.86
CA ALA A 57 2.40 14.58 6.08
C ALA A 57 3.13 13.32 5.59
N PHE A 58 2.40 12.23 5.61
CA PHE A 58 2.71 11.05 4.79
C PHE A 58 2.58 11.41 3.30
N CYS A 59 1.40 11.90 2.90
CA CYS A 59 1.13 12.42 1.57
C CYS A 59 -0.21 13.17 1.56
N ALA A 60 -0.24 14.39 1.04
CA ALA A 60 -1.43 15.23 0.97
C ALA A 60 -2.27 15.04 -0.30
N GLY A 61 -2.03 13.97 -1.07
CA GLY A 61 -2.74 13.69 -2.31
C GLY A 61 -2.04 14.24 -3.55
N ASP A 62 -2.74 14.26 -4.67
CA ASP A 62 -2.20 14.79 -5.92
C ASP A 62 -1.98 16.30 -5.85
N ASP A 63 -0.92 16.77 -6.47
CA ASP A 63 -0.64 18.19 -6.56
C ASP A 63 -1.65 18.89 -7.48
N ILE A 64 -2.62 19.55 -6.86
CA ILE A 64 -3.65 20.31 -7.57
C ILE A 64 -3.11 21.60 -8.22
N LYS A 65 -1.87 22.01 -7.88
CA LYS A 65 -1.20 23.17 -8.45
C LYS A 65 -0.41 22.85 -9.71
N THR A 66 -0.08 21.57 -9.93
CA THR A 66 0.54 21.13 -11.17
C THR A 66 -0.42 21.40 -12.33
N PRO A 67 -0.05 22.25 -13.30
CA PRO A 67 -0.93 22.56 -14.43
C PRO A 67 -1.33 21.27 -15.16
N ARG A 68 -2.59 21.13 -15.47
CA ARG A 68 -3.08 20.03 -16.30
C ARG A 68 -2.89 20.41 -17.78
N ARG A 69 -2.60 19.40 -18.61
CA ARG A 69 -2.56 19.61 -20.05
C ARG A 69 -3.94 20.07 -20.52
N ASP A 70 -3.99 21.15 -21.33
CA ASP A 70 -5.16 21.49 -22.10
C ASP A 70 -5.32 20.38 -23.18
N ALA A 71 -6.29 19.53 -22.97
CA ALA A 71 -6.61 18.44 -23.89
C ALA A 71 -8.06 18.57 -24.35
N THR A 72 -8.29 18.43 -25.63
CA THR A 72 -9.64 18.33 -26.18
C THR A 72 -10.35 17.10 -25.64
N PRO A 73 -11.71 17.07 -25.62
CA PRO A 73 -12.45 15.88 -25.19
C PRO A 73 -12.05 14.59 -25.92
N VAL A 74 -11.66 14.70 -27.19
CA VAL A 74 -11.19 13.54 -27.99
C VAL A 74 -9.83 13.04 -27.52
N GLU A 75 -8.90 13.95 -27.18
CA GLU A 75 -7.60 13.59 -26.63
C GLU A 75 -7.77 12.96 -25.23
N GLN A 76 -8.60 13.54 -24.38
CA GLN A 76 -8.92 12.96 -23.07
C GLN A 76 -9.50 11.54 -23.18
N LEU A 77 -10.39 11.31 -24.15
CA LEU A 77 -10.93 9.98 -24.43
C LEU A 77 -9.84 9.02 -24.90
N ARG A 78 -8.94 9.46 -25.79
CA ARG A 78 -7.81 8.65 -26.24
C ARG A 78 -6.86 8.29 -25.10
N ASP A 79 -6.49 9.25 -24.28
CA ASP A 79 -5.64 9.02 -23.11
C ASP A 79 -6.29 8.07 -22.10
N HIS A 80 -7.63 8.08 -22.01
CA HIS A 80 -8.36 7.14 -21.18
C HIS A 80 -8.38 5.72 -21.75
N LEU A 81 -8.58 5.58 -23.06
CA LEU A 81 -8.70 4.26 -23.71
C LEU A 81 -7.33 3.61 -23.98
N TRP A 82 -6.33 4.42 -24.29
CA TRP A 82 -4.95 3.99 -24.57
C TRP A 82 -3.95 4.74 -23.71
N PRO A 83 -3.91 4.47 -22.41
CA PRO A 83 -2.91 5.07 -21.54
C PRO A 83 -1.52 4.68 -22.04
N HIS A 84 -0.58 5.63 -22.05
CA HIS A 84 0.79 5.49 -22.57
C HIS A 84 0.93 5.37 -24.10
N ALA A 85 -0.14 5.57 -24.88
CA ALA A 85 -0.03 5.56 -26.35
C ALA A 85 0.79 6.73 -26.91
N THR A 86 0.96 7.79 -26.16
CA THR A 86 1.85 8.91 -26.48
C THR A 86 3.17 8.73 -25.76
N GLU A 87 4.19 8.25 -26.43
CA GLU A 87 5.58 8.34 -26.00
C GLU A 87 5.99 9.82 -25.99
N GLY A 88 5.77 10.46 -24.91
CA GLY A 88 6.21 11.81 -24.65
C GLY A 88 6.00 12.04 -23.15
N GLU A 89 6.99 12.61 -22.50
CA GLU A 89 6.86 13.11 -21.14
C GLU A 89 5.85 14.26 -21.12
N ALA A 90 4.56 13.94 -21.33
CA ALA A 90 3.52 14.88 -20.99
C ALA A 90 3.57 15.01 -19.47
N PRO A 91 3.95 16.18 -18.91
CA PRO A 91 4.08 16.36 -17.47
C PRO A 91 2.77 16.19 -16.71
N HIS A 92 1.70 15.78 -17.38
CA HIS A 92 0.33 15.74 -16.92
C HIS A 92 -0.33 14.38 -17.07
N ASP A 93 0.43 13.32 -17.38
CA ASP A 93 -0.13 11.98 -17.53
C ASP A 93 -0.34 11.30 -16.17
N PHE A 94 -1.60 11.23 -15.74
CA PHE A 94 -2.03 10.48 -14.54
C PHE A 94 -2.18 8.96 -14.81
N SER A 95 -1.83 8.46 -15.98
CA SER A 95 -1.95 7.03 -16.31
C SER A 95 -1.09 6.17 -15.38
N TRP A 96 0.08 6.65 -14.98
CA TRP A 96 0.98 5.98 -14.05
C TRP A 96 0.36 5.73 -12.67
N SER A 97 -0.54 6.59 -12.19
CA SER A 97 -1.27 6.33 -10.94
C SER A 97 -2.17 5.10 -11.08
N ARG A 98 -2.83 4.90 -12.22
CA ARG A 98 -3.63 3.70 -12.51
C ARG A 98 -2.78 2.45 -12.56
N ASP A 99 -1.59 2.52 -13.17
CA ASP A 99 -0.67 1.38 -13.24
C ASP A 99 -0.15 0.99 -11.87
N VAL A 100 0.18 1.97 -11.01
CA VAL A 100 0.52 1.71 -9.61
C VAL A 100 -0.63 1.01 -8.88
N LEU A 101 -1.88 1.47 -9.07
CA LEU A 101 -3.05 0.88 -8.42
C LEU A 101 -3.42 -0.50 -8.97
N ALA A 102 -3.14 -0.76 -10.25
CA ALA A 102 -3.40 -2.05 -10.90
C ALA A 102 -2.29 -3.08 -10.70
N MET A 103 -1.17 -2.70 -10.08
CA MET A 103 -0.02 -3.58 -9.90
C MET A 103 -0.37 -4.76 -9.00
N GLU A 104 -0.29 -5.96 -9.56
CA GLU A 104 -0.45 -7.19 -8.78
C GLU A 104 0.76 -7.39 -7.87
N ARG A 105 0.50 -7.56 -6.58
CA ARG A 105 1.53 -7.59 -5.56
C ARG A 105 1.22 -8.61 -4.48
N PHE A 106 2.16 -9.55 -4.27
CA PHE A 106 2.12 -10.54 -3.19
C PHE A 106 3.43 -10.56 -2.39
N LYS A 107 4.02 -9.40 -2.21
CA LYS A 107 5.13 -9.12 -1.32
C LYS A 107 4.66 -8.03 -0.34
N PRO A 108 4.73 -8.25 0.98
CA PRO A 108 4.08 -7.39 1.96
C PRO A 108 4.72 -6.00 2.02
N ILE A 109 3.87 -4.99 2.22
CA ILE A 109 4.30 -3.60 2.47
C ILE A 109 3.59 -3.09 3.73
N ILE A 110 4.35 -2.47 4.62
CA ILE A 110 3.88 -1.82 5.83
C ILE A 110 3.75 -0.32 5.55
N GLY A 111 2.59 0.26 5.82
CA GLY A 111 2.40 1.71 5.83
C GLY A 111 2.82 2.29 7.17
N ALA A 112 3.76 3.23 7.17
CA ALA A 112 4.18 3.98 8.34
C ALA A 112 3.75 5.44 8.18
N VAL A 113 2.64 5.82 8.82
CA VAL A 113 1.91 7.06 8.55
C VAL A 113 2.09 8.06 9.67
N HIS A 114 2.52 9.27 9.34
CA HIS A 114 2.51 10.42 10.23
C HIS A 114 1.83 11.62 9.54
N GLY A 115 1.32 12.57 10.32
CA GLY A 115 0.67 13.76 9.79
C GLY A 115 -0.45 13.44 8.79
N TRP A 116 -0.59 14.25 7.75
CA TRP A 116 -1.67 14.12 6.79
C TRP A 116 -1.48 12.98 5.80
N CYS A 117 -2.46 12.11 5.70
CA CYS A 117 -2.58 11.04 4.72
C CYS A 117 -3.96 11.16 4.05
N VAL A 118 -4.03 11.92 2.98
CA VAL A 118 -5.32 12.28 2.34
C VAL A 118 -5.27 12.10 0.82
N GLY A 119 -6.44 11.97 0.21
CA GLY A 119 -6.57 11.85 -1.24
C GLY A 119 -5.76 10.69 -1.80
N MET A 120 -4.94 10.95 -2.82
CA MET A 120 -4.08 9.94 -3.43
C MET A 120 -3.13 9.29 -2.40
N GLY A 121 -2.70 10.01 -1.37
CA GLY A 121 -1.90 9.45 -0.27
C GLY A 121 -2.64 8.34 0.47
N LEU A 122 -3.92 8.54 0.79
CA LEU A 122 -4.75 7.51 1.42
C LEU A 122 -5.11 6.39 0.44
N ILE A 123 -5.32 6.70 -0.84
CA ILE A 123 -5.52 5.68 -1.88
C ILE A 123 -4.30 4.75 -1.92
N TYR A 124 -3.09 5.28 -2.00
CA TYR A 124 -1.87 4.48 -1.99
C TYR A 124 -1.69 3.70 -0.70
N LEU A 125 -1.97 4.30 0.44
CA LEU A 125 -1.91 3.58 1.71
C LEU A 125 -2.83 2.35 1.68
N LEU A 126 -4.08 2.49 1.24
CA LEU A 126 -5.07 1.41 1.26
C LEU A 126 -4.82 0.33 0.22
N THR A 127 -4.26 0.70 -0.93
CA THR A 127 -4.05 -0.24 -2.05
C THR A 127 -2.67 -0.90 -2.05
N LEU A 128 -1.66 -0.21 -1.52
CA LEU A 128 -0.27 -0.70 -1.55
C LEU A 128 0.18 -1.32 -0.22
N THR A 129 -0.56 -1.17 0.88
CA THR A 129 -0.09 -1.65 2.18
C THR A 129 -1.02 -2.68 2.81
N ASP A 130 -0.42 -3.64 3.51
CA ASP A 130 -1.09 -4.78 4.13
C ASP A 130 -1.23 -4.61 5.66
N ILE A 131 -0.22 -3.96 6.25
CA ILE A 131 -0.15 -3.61 7.68
C ILE A 131 0.05 -2.11 7.75
N ARG A 132 -0.63 -1.44 8.68
CA ARG A 132 -0.57 0.02 8.79
C ARG A 132 -0.32 0.45 10.21
N LEU A 133 0.71 1.27 10.39
CA LEU A 133 1.02 1.94 11.64
C LEU A 133 0.76 3.43 11.49
N ALA A 134 0.25 4.05 12.52
CA ALA A 134 0.03 5.49 12.58
C ALA A 134 0.81 6.11 13.72
N ALA A 135 1.46 7.24 13.48
CA ALA A 135 1.86 8.12 14.55
C ALA A 135 0.61 8.80 15.17
N THR A 136 0.67 9.21 16.44
CA THR A 136 -0.41 9.96 17.09
C THR A 136 -0.80 11.25 16.35
N THR A 137 0.11 11.77 15.52
CA THR A 137 -0.13 12.95 14.67
C THR A 137 -0.90 12.65 13.38
N ALA A 138 -1.11 11.38 13.03
CA ALA A 138 -1.69 11.01 11.75
C ALA A 138 -3.16 11.44 11.60
N ARG A 139 -3.52 11.83 10.37
CA ARG A 139 -4.87 12.21 9.95
C ARG A 139 -5.18 11.57 8.61
N PHE A 140 -6.34 10.91 8.50
CA PHE A 140 -6.73 10.14 7.32
C PHE A 140 -8.03 10.68 6.75
N GLY A 141 -8.09 10.99 5.45
CA GLY A 141 -9.32 11.51 4.88
C GLY A 141 -9.39 11.55 3.36
N PHE A 142 -10.61 11.77 2.88
CA PHE A 142 -10.91 12.03 1.48
C PHE A 142 -11.62 13.39 1.36
N PRO A 143 -10.86 14.50 1.29
CA PRO A 143 -11.43 15.86 1.21
C PRO A 143 -12.02 16.18 -0.16
N GLU A 144 -11.94 15.28 -1.14
CA GLU A 144 -12.33 15.48 -2.54
C GLU A 144 -13.79 15.88 -2.70
N ILE A 145 -14.66 15.46 -1.76
CA ILE A 145 -16.08 15.83 -1.79
C ILE A 145 -16.29 17.35 -1.70
N ALA A 146 -15.44 18.06 -0.96
CA ALA A 146 -15.50 19.51 -0.84
C ALA A 146 -15.17 20.25 -2.15
N TYR A 147 -14.51 19.57 -3.08
CA TYR A 147 -14.15 20.08 -4.41
C TYR A 147 -15.07 19.55 -5.52
N GLY A 148 -16.18 18.87 -5.15
CA GLY A 148 -17.09 18.26 -6.11
C GLY A 148 -16.52 17.00 -6.80
N MET A 149 -15.45 16.42 -6.28
CA MET A 149 -14.79 15.24 -6.81
C MET A 149 -15.07 14.04 -5.89
N GLY A 150 -16.05 13.22 -6.24
CA GLY A 150 -16.34 11.97 -5.51
C GLY A 150 -15.67 10.77 -6.14
N GLY A 151 -15.66 9.61 -5.42
CA GLY A 151 -15.28 8.32 -5.95
C GLY A 151 -14.00 7.69 -5.37
N ALA A 152 -13.15 8.46 -4.68
CA ALA A 152 -11.90 7.96 -4.10
C ALA A 152 -12.08 6.71 -3.22
N GLY A 153 -13.15 6.66 -2.43
CA GLY A 153 -13.49 5.49 -1.61
C GLY A 153 -13.77 4.22 -2.42
N GLY A 154 -14.32 4.36 -3.64
CA GLY A 154 -14.61 3.24 -4.54
C GLY A 154 -13.32 2.59 -5.07
N SER A 155 -12.33 3.39 -5.47
CA SER A 155 -11.06 2.87 -5.97
C SER A 155 -10.25 2.12 -4.90
N THR A 156 -10.42 2.46 -3.64
CA THR A 156 -9.77 1.78 -2.52
C THR A 156 -10.59 0.63 -1.94
N ARG A 157 -11.84 0.49 -2.34
CA ARG A 157 -12.80 -0.43 -1.70
C ARG A 157 -12.93 -0.15 -0.18
N LEU A 158 -12.94 1.13 0.22
CA LEU A 158 -12.88 1.58 1.61
C LEU A 158 -13.86 0.84 2.54
N LEU A 159 -15.07 0.55 2.06
CA LEU A 159 -16.09 -0.16 2.81
C LEU A 159 -15.72 -1.62 3.13
N ARG A 160 -14.66 -2.17 2.52
CA ARG A 160 -14.10 -3.48 2.88
C ARG A 160 -12.98 -3.38 3.93
N HIS A 161 -12.43 -2.19 4.13
CA HIS A 161 -11.36 -1.96 5.10
C HIS A 161 -11.87 -1.53 6.46
N ILE A 162 -12.94 -0.71 6.49
CA ILE A 162 -13.49 -0.13 7.73
C ILE A 162 -15.02 -0.26 7.76
N PRO A 163 -15.65 -0.12 8.95
CA PRO A 163 -17.11 -0.15 9.05
C PRO A 163 -17.78 0.86 8.10
N PRO A 164 -18.84 0.45 7.37
CA PRO A 164 -19.48 1.29 6.36
C PRO A 164 -19.95 2.66 6.87
N THR A 165 -20.41 2.74 8.12
CA THR A 165 -20.85 4.01 8.73
C THR A 165 -19.69 4.98 8.91
N VAL A 166 -18.51 4.50 9.31
CA VAL A 166 -17.30 5.33 9.43
C VAL A 166 -16.80 5.76 8.05
N ALA A 167 -16.79 4.81 7.09
CA ALA A 167 -16.40 5.12 5.72
C ALA A 167 -17.29 6.20 5.09
N MET A 168 -18.62 6.05 5.22
CA MET A 168 -19.58 7.03 4.66
C MET A 168 -19.50 8.39 5.37
N TRP A 169 -19.24 8.41 6.68
CA TRP A 169 -18.98 9.67 7.38
C TRP A 169 -17.82 10.41 6.73
N MET A 170 -16.64 9.77 6.65
CA MET A 170 -15.45 10.37 6.05
C MET A 170 -15.66 10.80 4.59
N LEU A 171 -16.34 9.97 3.77
CA LEU A 171 -16.53 10.23 2.34
C LEU A 171 -17.56 11.36 2.07
N LEU A 172 -18.60 11.49 2.89
CA LEU A 172 -19.67 12.45 2.64
C LEU A 172 -19.47 13.78 3.37
N THR A 173 -18.83 13.76 4.53
CA THR A 173 -18.52 14.99 5.27
C THR A 173 -17.19 15.61 4.85
N GLY A 174 -16.26 14.80 4.34
CA GLY A 174 -14.87 15.20 4.09
C GLY A 174 -14.04 15.35 5.38
N GLU A 175 -14.61 15.00 6.55
CA GLU A 175 -13.91 15.08 7.83
C GLU A 175 -12.88 13.98 7.96
N PRO A 176 -11.62 14.29 8.33
CA PRO A 176 -10.58 13.30 8.50
C PRO A 176 -10.73 12.56 9.82
N LEU A 177 -10.33 11.28 9.84
CA LEU A 177 -10.15 10.52 11.08
C LEU A 177 -8.82 10.87 11.74
N THR A 178 -8.82 10.96 13.05
CA THR A 178 -7.60 10.97 13.87
C THR A 178 -6.93 9.59 13.87
N ALA A 179 -5.70 9.50 14.36
CA ALA A 179 -5.00 8.23 14.49
C ALA A 179 -5.78 7.22 15.36
N GLU A 180 -6.31 7.68 16.50
CA GLU A 180 -7.08 6.86 17.44
C GLU A 180 -8.43 6.43 16.87
N GLU A 181 -9.09 7.29 16.08
CA GLU A 181 -10.32 6.91 15.36
C GLU A 181 -10.04 5.89 14.27
N ALA A 182 -8.93 6.04 13.55
CA ALA A 182 -8.48 5.11 12.54
C ALA A 182 -8.15 3.73 13.14
N GLU A 183 -7.53 3.67 14.31
CA GLU A 183 -7.28 2.41 15.03
C GLU A 183 -8.60 1.77 15.48
N ARG A 184 -9.51 2.53 16.10
CA ARG A 184 -10.83 2.02 16.50
C ARG A 184 -11.67 1.53 15.30
N ALA A 185 -11.49 2.14 14.13
CA ALA A 185 -12.14 1.73 12.88
C ALA A 185 -11.41 0.58 12.16
N PHE A 186 -10.30 0.08 12.70
CA PHE A 186 -9.45 -0.94 12.09
C PHE A 186 -8.81 -0.51 10.74
N LEU A 187 -8.71 0.80 10.49
CA LEU A 187 -8.00 1.34 9.34
C LEU A 187 -6.49 1.13 9.50
N VAL A 188 -6.00 1.28 10.72
CA VAL A 188 -4.61 1.02 11.09
C VAL A 188 -4.54 -0.04 12.21
N ASN A 189 -3.43 -0.77 12.24
CA ASN A 189 -3.22 -1.86 13.21
C ASN A 189 -2.79 -1.36 14.58
N ARG A 190 -2.10 -0.21 14.63
CA ARG A 190 -1.54 0.32 15.86
C ARG A 190 -1.21 1.81 15.73
N VAL A 191 -1.44 2.54 16.82
CA VAL A 191 -0.99 3.92 17.00
C VAL A 191 0.24 3.93 17.91
N VAL A 192 1.26 4.71 17.54
CA VAL A 192 2.53 4.81 18.27
C VAL A 192 2.99 6.28 18.36
N PRO A 193 3.87 6.65 19.29
CA PRO A 193 4.53 7.95 19.27
C PRO A 193 5.31 8.16 17.94
N PRO A 194 5.36 9.40 17.41
CA PRO A 194 6.00 9.67 16.12
C PRO A 194 7.46 9.18 16.04
N GLU A 195 8.22 9.34 17.11
CA GLU A 195 9.62 8.93 17.22
C GLU A 195 9.82 7.40 17.20
N ARG A 196 8.75 6.62 17.44
CA ARG A 196 8.79 5.16 17.45
C ARG A 196 8.28 4.54 16.15
N LEU A 197 7.71 5.36 15.24
CA LEU A 197 6.98 4.87 14.08
C LEU A 197 7.84 3.98 13.17
N MET A 198 9.02 4.43 12.81
CA MET A 198 9.91 3.69 11.91
C MET A 198 10.53 2.46 12.58
N ASP A 199 10.91 2.55 13.85
CA ASP A 199 11.43 1.41 14.61
C ASP A 199 10.39 0.28 14.71
N GLU A 200 9.12 0.63 14.98
CA GLU A 200 8.02 -0.34 15.03
C GLU A 200 7.76 -0.95 13.65
N ALA A 201 7.80 -0.15 12.58
CA ALA A 201 7.64 -0.65 11.22
C ALA A 201 8.77 -1.62 10.83
N LEU A 202 10.02 -1.26 11.11
CA LEU A 202 11.18 -2.12 10.88
C LEU A 202 11.09 -3.42 11.69
N GLY A 203 10.74 -3.34 12.97
CA GLY A 203 10.57 -4.52 13.81
C GLY A 203 9.48 -5.48 13.32
N ILE A 204 8.39 -4.96 12.72
CA ILE A 204 7.36 -5.80 12.07
C ILE A 204 7.90 -6.39 10.77
N ALA A 205 8.58 -5.60 9.92
CA ALA A 205 9.17 -6.07 8.68
C ALA A 205 10.18 -7.20 8.92
N GLU A 206 11.05 -7.06 9.92
CA GLU A 206 11.99 -8.09 10.32
C GLU A 206 11.30 -9.39 10.75
N ARG A 207 10.20 -9.29 11.52
CA ARG A 207 9.42 -10.48 11.90
C ARG A 207 8.85 -11.20 10.69
N ILE A 208 8.31 -10.45 9.70
CA ILE A 208 7.82 -11.02 8.44
C ILE A 208 8.96 -11.69 7.68
N CYS A 209 10.13 -11.04 7.61
CA CYS A 209 11.28 -11.54 6.89
C CYS A 209 11.90 -12.83 7.50
N ARG A 210 11.54 -13.20 8.73
CA ARG A 210 11.94 -14.51 9.33
C ARG A 210 11.13 -15.67 8.80
N HIS A 211 9.96 -15.43 8.23
CA HIS A 211 9.13 -16.49 7.65
C HIS A 211 9.62 -16.88 6.25
N PRO A 212 9.42 -18.13 5.81
CA PRO A 212 9.70 -18.52 4.43
C PRO A 212 8.95 -17.62 3.44
N PRO A 213 9.63 -17.00 2.46
CA PRO A 213 9.01 -16.03 1.56
C PRO A 213 7.90 -16.63 0.69
N GLU A 214 8.00 -17.92 0.36
CA GLU A 214 6.96 -18.65 -0.38
C GLU A 214 5.67 -18.77 0.45
N ALA A 215 5.78 -18.97 1.76
CA ALA A 215 4.63 -19.05 2.66
C ALA A 215 3.93 -17.70 2.76
N VAL A 216 4.69 -16.62 2.93
CA VAL A 216 4.16 -15.25 2.95
C VAL A 216 3.47 -14.92 1.63
N ARG A 217 4.10 -15.24 0.49
CA ARG A 217 3.51 -15.01 -0.82
C ARG A 217 2.20 -15.77 -1.02
N VAL A 218 2.18 -17.07 -0.70
CA VAL A 218 0.98 -17.90 -0.86
C VAL A 218 -0.16 -17.38 0.01
N GLU A 219 0.12 -17.04 1.27
CA GLU A 219 -0.87 -16.49 2.17
C GLU A 219 -1.49 -15.20 1.64
N MET A 220 -0.66 -14.27 1.14
CA MET A 220 -1.14 -13.03 0.56
C MET A 220 -1.97 -13.27 -0.71
N GLU A 221 -1.49 -14.11 -1.62
CA GLU A 221 -2.19 -14.39 -2.89
C GLU A 221 -3.55 -15.01 -2.64
N VAL A 222 -3.61 -16.02 -1.77
CA VAL A 222 -4.88 -16.67 -1.40
C VAL A 222 -5.82 -15.68 -0.75
N SER A 223 -5.35 -14.91 0.25
CA SER A 223 -6.18 -14.00 1.02
C SER A 223 -6.77 -12.88 0.15
N TYR A 224 -5.97 -12.30 -0.76
CA TYR A 224 -6.44 -11.23 -1.64
C TYR A 224 -7.37 -11.74 -2.75
N ARG A 225 -7.00 -12.82 -3.44
CA ARG A 225 -7.85 -13.35 -4.52
C ARG A 225 -9.17 -13.92 -4.02
N ALA A 226 -9.18 -14.52 -2.83
CA ALA A 226 -10.39 -15.11 -2.22
C ALA A 226 -11.50 -14.08 -1.97
N GLN A 227 -11.18 -12.79 -1.86
CA GLN A 227 -12.18 -11.74 -1.66
C GLN A 227 -13.13 -11.56 -2.86
N ASP A 228 -12.72 -11.98 -4.05
CA ASP A 228 -13.47 -11.80 -5.29
C ASP A 228 -13.92 -13.14 -5.90
N LEU A 229 -13.59 -14.27 -5.26
CA LEU A 229 -13.94 -15.61 -5.70
C LEU A 229 -15.18 -16.16 -4.97
N SER A 230 -15.86 -17.11 -5.62
CA SER A 230 -16.83 -17.95 -4.90
C SER A 230 -16.09 -18.74 -3.80
N ARG A 231 -16.83 -19.14 -2.75
CA ARG A 231 -16.25 -19.97 -1.68
C ARG A 231 -15.62 -21.26 -2.21
N ALA A 232 -16.25 -21.90 -3.20
CA ALA A 232 -15.76 -23.14 -3.79
C ALA A 232 -14.44 -22.93 -4.53
N ASP A 233 -14.35 -21.86 -5.35
CA ASP A 233 -13.16 -21.50 -6.11
C ASP A 233 -12.03 -21.07 -5.19
N ALA A 234 -12.32 -20.29 -4.14
CA ALA A 234 -11.33 -19.90 -3.13
C ALA A 234 -10.71 -21.13 -2.44
N ILE A 235 -11.53 -22.11 -2.04
CA ILE A 235 -11.05 -23.38 -1.44
C ILE A 235 -10.21 -24.17 -2.44
N ALA A 236 -10.64 -24.28 -3.69
CA ALA A 236 -9.90 -25.00 -4.73
C ALA A 236 -8.53 -24.35 -4.98
N MET A 237 -8.49 -23.02 -5.17
CA MET A 237 -7.26 -22.28 -5.35
C MET A 237 -6.30 -22.44 -4.16
N THR A 238 -6.82 -22.30 -2.94
CA THR A 238 -6.04 -22.50 -1.70
C THR A 238 -5.38 -23.87 -1.67
N LYS A 239 -6.13 -24.92 -2.00
CA LYS A 239 -5.59 -26.29 -2.04
C LYS A 239 -4.48 -26.46 -3.07
N HIS A 240 -4.61 -25.84 -4.25
CA HIS A 240 -3.58 -25.91 -5.29
C HIS A 240 -2.32 -25.17 -4.88
N LEU A 241 -2.41 -23.94 -4.42
CA LEU A 241 -1.26 -23.15 -3.98
C LEU A 241 -0.56 -23.77 -2.78
N TYR A 242 -1.33 -24.29 -1.81
CA TYR A 242 -0.76 -25.02 -0.67
C TYR A 242 0.02 -26.27 -1.09
N ARG A 243 -0.50 -27.05 -2.06
CA ARG A 243 0.21 -28.23 -2.59
C ARG A 243 1.52 -27.84 -3.28
N LEU A 244 1.50 -26.78 -4.11
CA LEU A 244 2.70 -26.27 -4.77
C LEU A 244 3.76 -25.85 -3.75
N GLN A 245 3.37 -25.11 -2.73
CA GLN A 245 4.27 -24.72 -1.65
C GLN A 245 4.86 -25.94 -0.92
N ARG A 246 4.04 -26.94 -0.60
CA ARG A 246 4.49 -28.18 0.06
C ARG A 246 5.46 -28.98 -0.78
N MET A 247 5.31 -29.01 -2.10
CA MET A 247 6.25 -29.66 -3.02
C MET A 247 7.62 -28.96 -3.00
N GLY A 248 7.65 -27.64 -2.98
CA GLY A 248 8.87 -26.85 -2.86
C GLY A 248 9.61 -27.10 -1.53
N LEU A 249 8.88 -27.19 -0.42
CA LEU A 249 9.43 -27.47 0.90
C LEU A 249 9.95 -28.92 1.05
N ALA A 250 9.33 -29.89 0.39
CA ALA A 250 9.74 -31.30 0.45
C ALA A 250 11.09 -31.57 -0.26
N GLY A 251 11.50 -30.69 -1.17
CA GLY A 251 12.80 -30.77 -1.86
C GLY A 251 13.98 -30.14 -1.10
N GLY A 252 13.73 -29.38 -0.03
CA GLY A 252 14.74 -28.70 0.78
C GLY A 252 14.65 -29.14 2.24
N GLY A 253 15.51 -30.07 2.66
CA GLY A 253 15.46 -30.68 4.00
C GLY A 253 15.60 -29.75 5.19
N ASP A 254 16.05 -28.49 4.99
CA ASP A 254 16.38 -27.54 6.08
C ASP A 254 15.31 -26.50 6.39
N ALA A 255 14.24 -26.42 5.60
CA ALA A 255 13.21 -25.38 5.77
C ALA A 255 12.34 -25.56 7.03
N LEU A 256 12.42 -26.69 7.71
CA LEU A 256 11.66 -26.99 8.92
C LEU A 256 12.45 -26.76 10.22
N GLU A 257 13.77 -26.62 10.18
CA GLU A 257 14.58 -26.39 11.39
C GLU A 257 14.46 -24.96 11.95
N GLY A 258 14.06 -23.98 11.14
CA GLY A 258 13.77 -22.60 11.57
C GLY A 258 12.28 -22.27 11.71
N GLY A 259 11.39 -23.20 11.33
CA GLY A 259 9.95 -22.98 11.38
C GLY A 259 9.46 -22.85 12.82
N PHE A 260 8.55 -21.92 13.04
CA PHE A 260 7.78 -21.71 14.26
C PHE A 260 6.91 -22.96 14.57
N MET A 261 7.54 -24.09 14.75
CA MET A 261 6.91 -25.26 15.33
C MET A 261 6.75 -24.95 16.82
N TYR A 262 5.53 -24.73 17.20
CA TYR A 262 5.02 -24.75 18.55
C TYR A 262 6.00 -25.46 19.49
N ARG A 263 6.87 -24.73 20.16
CA ARG A 263 7.58 -25.24 21.34
C ARG A 263 6.53 -25.37 22.43
N ARG A 264 5.88 -26.52 22.49
CA ARG A 264 5.14 -26.92 23.68
C ARG A 264 6.14 -26.97 24.83
N GLY A 265 6.00 -26.06 25.76
CA GLY A 265 6.54 -26.19 27.09
C GLY A 265 7.95 -25.67 27.31
N GLU A 266 8.12 -24.36 27.30
CA GLU A 266 9.06 -23.67 28.18
C GLU A 266 8.47 -22.28 28.46
N GLY A 267 7.93 -22.13 29.65
CA GLY A 267 7.46 -20.83 30.18
C GLY A 267 5.97 -20.82 30.55
N ALA A 268 5.59 -21.56 31.61
CA ALA A 268 4.48 -21.20 32.48
C ALA A 268 5.01 -20.23 33.55
#